data_1232fb7a3fe452f4e5d3e09e2d6d4b9c
#
_entry.id   1232fb7a3fe452f4e5d3e09e2d6d4b9c
#
_cell.length_a   1.000
_cell.length_b   1.000
_cell.length_c   1.000
_cell.angle_alpha   90.00
_cell.angle_beta   90.00
_cell.angle_gamma   90.00
#
_symmetry.space_group_name_H-M   'P 1'
#
loop_
_entity.id
_entity.type
_entity.pdbx_description
1 polymer ?
#
loop_
_entity_poly.entity_id
_entity_poly.type
_entity_poly.pdbx_seq_one_letter_code
_entity_poly.pdbx_strand_id
1 'polypeptide(L)'
;MKKLIQISICLMILILNMHTVKAMNYQAQIQDHYYESFQEAIKDILDEKQKGPIYLLDDVILDIGTINKDIEIIGNHHQISVPCQSQTNDSESQGRLNIQAHLTFNQCDVQFNNMYSSGNNTWSVVMSSTGVLDLINQSHVSFVNYGIYASNG
;
A
#
# COMPACT_ATOMS: atom_id res chain seq x y z
N MET A 1 -19.06 -32.85 -45.54
CA MET A 1 -18.00 -31.81 -45.53
C MET A 1 -18.53 -30.43 -45.08
N LYS A 2 -19.62 -29.87 -45.67
CA LYS A 2 -20.12 -28.53 -45.31
C LYS A 2 -20.47 -28.34 -43.83
N LYS A 3 -21.06 -29.34 -43.13
CA LYS A 3 -21.42 -29.28 -41.70
C LYS A 3 -20.19 -29.25 -40.76
N LEU A 4 -19.12 -29.98 -41.11
CA LEU A 4 -17.89 -29.96 -40.30
C LEU A 4 -17.18 -28.61 -40.36
N ILE A 5 -17.17 -27.99 -41.54
CA ILE A 5 -16.57 -26.65 -41.72
C ILE A 5 -17.33 -25.60 -40.94
N GLN A 6 -18.67 -25.70 -40.91
CA GLN A 6 -19.52 -24.77 -40.18
C GLN A 6 -19.33 -24.86 -38.64
N ILE A 7 -19.18 -26.10 -38.11
CA ILE A 7 -18.89 -26.32 -36.68
C ILE A 7 -17.50 -25.78 -36.33
N SER A 8 -16.50 -25.99 -37.20
CA SER A 8 -15.13 -25.47 -36.96
C SER A 8 -15.07 -23.95 -36.95
N ILE A 9 -15.82 -23.28 -37.82
CA ILE A 9 -15.91 -21.81 -37.86
C ILE A 9 -16.64 -21.26 -36.62
N CYS A 10 -17.72 -21.88 -36.17
CA CYS A 10 -18.40 -21.49 -34.94
C CYS A 10 -17.52 -21.66 -33.71
N LEU A 11 -16.75 -22.75 -33.63
CA LEU A 11 -15.80 -22.99 -32.52
C LEU A 11 -14.67 -21.96 -32.53
N MET A 12 -14.16 -21.61 -33.71
CA MET A 12 -13.13 -20.57 -33.86
C MET A 12 -13.66 -19.19 -33.46
N ILE A 13 -14.89 -18.85 -33.80
CA ILE A 13 -15.53 -17.59 -33.39
C ILE A 13 -15.78 -17.56 -31.88
N LEU A 14 -16.13 -18.70 -31.27
CA LEU A 14 -16.29 -18.80 -29.80
C LEU A 14 -14.93 -18.61 -29.08
N ILE A 15 -13.85 -19.16 -29.61
CA ILE A 15 -12.51 -19.02 -29.06
C ILE A 15 -11.98 -17.58 -29.24
N LEU A 16 -12.27 -16.95 -30.38
CA LEU A 16 -11.90 -15.55 -30.65
C LEU A 16 -12.71 -14.54 -29.83
N ASN A 17 -13.91 -14.91 -29.37
CA ASN A 17 -14.73 -14.10 -28.45
C ASN A 17 -14.48 -14.43 -26.98
N MET A 18 -13.58 -15.31 -26.65
CA MET A 18 -12.96 -15.29 -25.31
C MET A 18 -12.12 -14.01 -25.23
N HIS A 19 -12.83 -12.91 -25.01
CA HIS A 19 -12.21 -11.66 -24.63
C HIS A 19 -11.24 -12.01 -23.53
N THR A 20 -10.01 -11.61 -23.68
CA THR A 20 -9.04 -11.59 -22.59
C THR A 20 -9.73 -10.84 -21.46
N VAL A 21 -10.31 -11.58 -20.53
CA VAL A 21 -10.71 -10.99 -19.24
C VAL A 21 -9.39 -10.47 -18.71
N LYS A 22 -9.22 -9.16 -18.80
CA LYS A 22 -8.08 -8.48 -18.20
C LYS A 22 -8.15 -8.90 -16.73
N ALA A 23 -7.21 -9.70 -16.28
CA ALA A 23 -7.14 -10.03 -14.87
C ALA A 23 -7.07 -8.69 -14.14
N MET A 24 -8.11 -8.34 -13.41
CA MET A 24 -8.11 -7.15 -12.59
C MET A 24 -7.09 -7.42 -11.47
N ASN A 25 -5.97 -6.71 -11.51
CA ASN A 25 -4.97 -6.77 -10.45
C ASN A 25 -5.44 -5.84 -9.33
N TYR A 26 -6.14 -6.40 -8.38
CA TYR A 26 -6.46 -5.68 -7.16
C TYR A 26 -5.26 -5.71 -6.22
N GLN A 27 -4.91 -4.55 -5.66
CA GLN A 27 -3.84 -4.41 -4.68
C GLN A 27 -4.32 -4.54 -3.24
N ALA A 28 -5.57 -4.20 -2.99
CA ALA A 28 -6.12 -4.20 -1.64
C ALA A 28 -7.62 -4.53 -1.61
N GLN A 29 -8.09 -4.90 -0.41
CA GLN A 29 -9.49 -5.14 -0.11
C GLN A 29 -9.84 -4.58 1.26
N ILE A 30 -11.00 -3.94 1.38
CA ILE A 30 -11.63 -3.57 2.65
C ILE A 30 -13.03 -4.15 2.65
N GLN A 31 -13.33 -5.06 3.58
CA GLN A 31 -14.58 -5.82 3.59
C GLN A 31 -14.84 -6.50 2.22
N ASP A 32 -15.94 -6.18 1.54
CA ASP A 32 -16.29 -6.72 0.23
C ASP A 32 -15.85 -5.83 -0.95
N HIS A 33 -15.14 -4.73 -0.67
CA HIS A 33 -14.70 -3.79 -1.69
C HIS A 33 -13.24 -4.01 -2.08
N TYR A 34 -13.00 -4.21 -3.39
CA TYR A 34 -11.68 -4.44 -3.97
C TYR A 34 -11.15 -3.17 -4.62
N TYR A 35 -9.86 -2.88 -4.42
CA TYR A 35 -9.17 -1.71 -4.92
C TYR A 35 -8.05 -2.08 -5.89
N GLU A 36 -8.04 -1.46 -7.06
CA GLU A 36 -6.91 -1.57 -8.01
C GLU A 36 -5.68 -0.81 -7.51
N SER A 37 -5.87 0.13 -6.58
CA SER A 37 -4.81 0.93 -5.96
C SER A 37 -4.91 0.86 -4.43
N PHE A 38 -3.81 0.48 -3.79
CA PHE A 38 -3.67 0.52 -2.34
C PHE A 38 -3.83 1.94 -1.76
N GLN A 39 -3.36 2.96 -2.50
CA GLN A 39 -3.51 4.36 -2.09
C GLN A 39 -4.97 4.78 -1.98
N GLU A 40 -5.83 4.29 -2.89
CA GLU A 40 -7.27 4.57 -2.82
C GLU A 40 -7.91 3.91 -1.60
N ALA A 41 -7.51 2.67 -1.26
CA ALA A 41 -8.00 1.98 -0.06
C ALA A 41 -7.67 2.77 1.21
N ILE A 42 -6.42 3.24 1.35
CA ILE A 42 -6.01 4.07 2.49
C ILE A 42 -6.79 5.39 2.51
N LYS A 43 -6.91 6.05 1.36
CA LYS A 43 -7.65 7.30 1.26
C LYS A 43 -9.11 7.16 1.70
N ASP A 44 -9.75 6.06 1.36
CA ASP A 44 -11.13 5.82 1.76
C ASP A 44 -11.29 5.59 3.27
N ILE A 45 -10.27 5.03 3.95
CA ILE A 45 -10.23 5.00 5.42
C ILE A 45 -10.03 6.42 5.99
N LEU A 46 -9.05 7.17 5.45
CA LEU A 46 -8.77 8.54 5.92
C LEU A 46 -9.95 9.49 5.71
N ASP A 47 -10.68 9.33 4.60
CA ASP A 47 -11.90 10.09 4.27
C ASP A 47 -13.17 9.55 4.98
N GLU A 48 -13.04 8.52 5.84
CA GLU A 48 -14.14 7.86 6.57
C GLU A 48 -15.24 7.24 5.67
N LYS A 49 -14.91 6.95 4.39
CA LYS A 49 -15.82 6.28 3.46
C LYS A 49 -15.88 4.78 3.70
N GLN A 50 -14.80 4.21 4.22
CA GLN A 50 -14.68 2.80 4.58
C GLN A 50 -14.18 2.64 6.01
N LYS A 51 -14.42 1.47 6.60
CA LYS A 51 -13.96 1.10 7.95
C LYS A 51 -13.52 -0.36 7.97
N GLY A 52 -12.54 -0.65 8.81
CA GLY A 52 -12.00 -1.98 9.01
C GLY A 52 -10.58 -2.12 8.47
N PRO A 53 -9.98 -3.30 8.61
CA PRO A 53 -8.62 -3.52 8.14
C PRO A 53 -8.54 -3.51 6.61
N ILE A 54 -7.37 -3.10 6.11
CA ILE A 54 -7.00 -3.21 4.70
C ILE A 54 -6.24 -4.52 4.51
N TYR A 55 -6.77 -5.43 3.71
CA TYR A 55 -6.09 -6.67 3.33
C TYR A 55 -5.29 -6.44 2.05
N LEU A 56 -3.99 -6.75 2.06
CA LEU A 56 -3.17 -6.70 0.86
C LEU A 56 -3.41 -7.95 0.01
N LEU A 57 -3.44 -7.75 -1.29
CA LEU A 57 -3.62 -8.80 -2.31
C LEU A 57 -2.41 -8.86 -3.26
N ASP A 58 -1.49 -7.90 -3.15
CA ASP A 58 -0.25 -7.78 -3.93
C ASP A 58 0.78 -6.98 -3.13
N ASP A 59 2.02 -6.97 -3.58
CA ASP A 59 3.04 -6.06 -3.08
C ASP A 59 2.68 -4.62 -3.45
N VAL A 60 2.84 -3.70 -2.49
CA VAL A 60 2.31 -2.35 -2.64
C VAL A 60 3.35 -1.27 -2.29
N ILE A 61 3.07 -0.07 -2.76
CA ILE A 61 3.79 1.13 -2.35
C ILE A 61 2.89 1.94 -1.44
N LEU A 62 3.38 2.33 -0.26
CA LEU A 62 2.71 3.26 0.64
C LEU A 62 3.30 4.66 0.42
N ASP A 63 2.66 5.44 -0.42
CA ASP A 63 3.06 6.82 -0.74
C ASP A 63 2.01 7.82 -0.21
N ILE A 64 1.90 7.87 1.12
CA ILE A 64 1.00 8.77 1.83
C ILE A 64 1.81 9.51 2.89
N GLY A 65 1.73 10.84 2.88
CA GLY A 65 2.51 11.68 3.78
C GLY A 65 2.07 11.60 5.25
N THR A 66 0.78 11.45 5.53
CA THR A 66 0.25 11.50 6.91
C THR A 66 -0.86 10.50 7.15
N ILE A 67 -0.73 9.76 8.24
CA ILE A 67 -1.75 8.87 8.80
C ILE A 67 -2.33 9.56 10.05
N ASN A 68 -3.52 10.10 9.94
CA ASN A 68 -4.23 10.83 10.99
C ASN A 68 -5.51 10.13 11.47
N LYS A 69 -5.73 8.90 11.06
CA LYS A 69 -6.80 7.98 11.48
C LYS A 69 -6.19 6.63 11.78
N ASP A 70 -6.87 5.85 12.62
CA ASP A 70 -6.45 4.49 12.93
C ASP A 70 -6.59 3.61 11.69
N ILE A 71 -5.50 2.96 11.32
CA ILE A 71 -5.42 2.06 10.16
C ILE A 71 -4.75 0.75 10.59
N GLU A 72 -5.38 -0.37 10.29
CA GLU A 72 -4.75 -1.68 10.33
C GLU A 72 -4.55 -2.19 8.90
N ILE A 73 -3.33 -2.62 8.59
CA ILE A 73 -2.97 -3.23 7.31
C ILE A 73 -2.58 -4.68 7.57
N ILE A 74 -3.32 -5.61 6.95
CA ILE A 74 -3.06 -7.05 7.02
C ILE A 74 -2.33 -7.43 5.74
N GLY A 75 -1.03 -7.72 5.86
CA GLY A 75 -0.14 -7.89 4.73
C GLY A 75 -0.28 -9.21 4.00
N ASN A 76 -0.75 -10.28 4.66
CA ASN A 76 -0.79 -11.62 4.07
C ASN A 76 0.56 -12.03 3.44
N HIS A 77 1.67 -11.62 4.06
CA HIS A 77 3.05 -11.80 3.58
C HIS A 77 3.44 -10.99 2.33
N HIS A 78 2.62 -10.02 1.91
CA HIS A 78 3.00 -9.07 0.89
C HIS A 78 3.92 -7.98 1.43
N GLN A 79 4.74 -7.43 0.54
CA GLN A 79 5.69 -6.37 0.87
C GLN A 79 5.03 -4.98 0.72
N ILE A 80 5.36 -4.09 1.67
CA ILE A 80 5.02 -2.68 1.61
C ILE A 80 6.31 -1.89 1.43
N SER A 81 6.47 -1.23 0.30
CA SER A 81 7.55 -0.27 0.09
C SER A 81 7.09 1.14 0.42
N VAL A 82 7.82 1.82 1.30
CA VAL A 82 7.55 3.22 1.67
C VAL A 82 8.64 4.10 1.07
N PRO A 83 8.38 4.80 -0.05
CA PRO A 83 9.37 5.69 -0.64
C PRO A 83 9.48 6.96 0.19
N CYS A 84 10.57 7.09 0.93
CA CYS A 84 10.89 8.33 1.64
C CYS A 84 11.62 9.26 0.65
N GLN A 85 10.88 10.10 -0.05
CA GLN A 85 11.47 11.08 -0.97
C GLN A 85 11.84 12.34 -0.19
N SER A 86 13.14 12.66 -0.12
CA SER A 86 13.58 13.97 0.31
C SER A 86 13.35 14.96 -0.82
N GLN A 87 12.49 15.92 -0.61
CA GLN A 87 12.44 17.07 -1.49
C GLN A 87 13.42 18.14 -0.99
N THR A 88 14.14 18.74 -1.91
CA THR A 88 15.29 19.61 -1.69
C THR A 88 14.95 21.00 -1.12
N ASN A 89 13.73 21.27 -0.68
CA ASN A 89 13.32 22.58 -0.18
C ASN A 89 12.64 22.46 1.18
N ASP A 90 13.40 22.75 2.21
CA ASP A 90 13.09 23.38 3.52
C ASP A 90 11.76 23.13 4.26
N SER A 91 10.88 22.27 3.83
CA SER A 91 9.75 21.85 4.64
C SER A 91 10.01 20.49 5.26
N GLU A 92 10.15 20.46 6.57
CA GLU A 92 10.45 19.28 7.40
C GLU A 92 9.46 18.11 7.27
N SER A 93 8.41 18.26 6.45
CA SER A 93 7.30 17.31 6.35
C SER A 93 7.21 16.55 5.02
N GLN A 94 8.02 16.83 4.03
CA GLN A 94 7.90 16.20 2.73
C GLN A 94 8.77 14.95 2.61
N GLY A 95 8.18 13.85 2.22
CA GLY A 95 8.85 12.57 1.99
C GLY A 95 8.97 11.67 3.21
N ARG A 96 8.21 11.93 4.26
CA ARG A 96 8.17 11.14 5.49
C ARG A 96 6.76 10.60 5.72
N LEU A 97 6.70 9.43 6.34
CA LEU A 97 5.44 8.95 6.89
C LEU A 97 5.21 9.59 8.27
N ASN A 98 4.26 10.50 8.37
CA ASN A 98 3.86 11.12 9.63
C ASN A 98 2.72 10.30 10.25
N ILE A 99 2.96 9.72 11.42
CA ILE A 99 1.96 8.93 12.14
C ILE A 99 1.41 9.80 13.28
N GLN A 100 0.14 10.18 13.16
CA GLN A 100 -0.59 11.02 14.12
C GLN A 100 -1.72 10.24 14.81
N ALA A 101 -1.98 9.00 14.40
CA ALA A 101 -2.97 8.10 14.95
C ALA A 101 -2.34 6.69 15.08
N HIS A 102 -3.15 5.66 15.17
CA HIS A 102 -2.68 4.28 15.34
C HIS A 102 -2.52 3.60 13.97
N LEU A 103 -1.28 3.27 13.59
CA LEU A 103 -0.96 2.47 12.41
C LEU A 103 -0.48 1.09 12.84
N THR A 104 -1.23 0.06 12.47
CA THR A 104 -0.88 -1.33 12.75
C THR A 104 -0.49 -2.05 11.47
N PHE A 105 0.70 -2.63 11.44
CA PHE A 105 1.12 -3.61 10.44
C PHE A 105 0.96 -5.03 11.01
N ASN A 106 0.19 -5.85 10.33
CA ASN A 106 -0.15 -7.21 10.72
C ASN A 106 0.24 -8.18 9.61
N GLN A 107 1.22 -9.05 9.85
CA GLN A 107 1.80 -9.96 8.85
C GLN A 107 2.35 -9.22 7.62
N CYS A 108 3.04 -8.10 7.82
CA CYS A 108 3.59 -7.26 6.77
C CYS A 108 5.12 -7.29 6.77
N ASP A 109 5.72 -7.28 5.58
CA ASP A 109 7.12 -6.93 5.38
C ASP A 109 7.21 -5.48 4.88
N VAL A 110 7.65 -4.55 5.73
CA VAL A 110 7.67 -3.12 5.44
C VAL A 110 9.09 -2.64 5.24
N GLN A 111 9.35 -2.04 4.09
CA GLN A 111 10.65 -1.48 3.77
C GLN A 111 10.56 0.04 3.56
N PHE A 112 11.22 0.79 4.42
CA PHE A 112 11.39 2.24 4.27
C PHE A 112 12.63 2.53 3.42
N ASN A 113 12.40 2.99 2.20
CA ASN A 113 13.44 3.29 1.22
C ASN A 113 13.79 4.77 1.24
N ASN A 114 14.68 5.19 2.14
CA ASN A 114 15.21 6.55 2.11
C ASN A 114 16.47 6.59 1.24
N MET A 115 16.36 7.14 0.05
CA MET A 115 17.44 7.19 -0.94
C MET A 115 18.43 8.34 -0.72
N TYR A 116 18.21 9.22 0.26
CA TYR A 116 19.02 10.42 0.43
C TYR A 116 19.99 10.31 1.59
N SER A 117 21.27 10.38 1.26
CA SER A 117 22.38 10.28 2.21
C SER A 117 22.94 11.63 2.69
N SER A 118 22.39 12.76 2.23
CA SER A 118 22.98 14.08 2.52
C SER A 118 21.91 15.10 2.90
N GLY A 119 21.82 15.38 4.16
CA GLY A 119 20.98 16.47 4.67
C GLY A 119 20.60 16.24 6.13
N ASN A 120 20.53 17.29 6.88
CA ASN A 120 20.19 17.28 8.29
C ASN A 120 18.78 16.68 8.50
N ASN A 121 18.70 15.64 9.37
CA ASN A 121 17.47 15.14 9.98
C ASN A 121 16.37 14.59 9.06
N THR A 122 16.69 13.74 8.10
CA THR A 122 15.69 13.05 7.28
C THR A 122 15.29 11.72 7.92
N TRP A 123 14.35 11.75 8.84
CA TRP A 123 13.75 10.54 9.39
C TRP A 123 12.76 9.92 8.40
N SER A 124 12.73 8.60 8.31
CA SER A 124 11.77 7.89 7.45
C SER A 124 10.35 7.95 8.00
N VAL A 125 10.23 7.92 9.30
CA VAL A 125 8.96 7.97 10.03
C VAL A 125 9.04 9.05 11.11
N VAL A 126 8.04 9.88 11.21
CA VAL A 126 7.84 10.84 12.30
C VAL A 126 6.56 10.49 13.03
N MET A 127 6.65 10.28 14.33
CA MET A 127 5.50 10.01 15.18
C MET A 127 5.17 11.25 16.01
N SER A 128 3.92 11.68 15.97
CA SER A 128 3.41 12.70 16.92
C SER A 128 3.24 12.12 18.32
N SER A 129 2.92 12.96 19.29
CA SER A 129 2.64 12.50 20.68
C SER A 129 1.46 11.52 20.80
N THR A 130 0.58 11.50 19.81
CA THR A 130 -0.57 10.58 19.72
C THR A 130 -0.34 9.44 18.73
N GLY A 131 0.77 9.47 17.99
CA GLY A 131 1.10 8.46 16.99
C GLY A 131 1.51 7.15 17.65
N VAL A 132 0.97 6.05 17.17
CA VAL A 132 1.33 4.68 17.56
C VAL A 132 1.66 3.88 16.33
N LEU A 133 2.74 3.12 16.38
CA LEU A 133 3.11 2.16 15.33
C LEU A 133 3.22 0.78 15.95
N ASP A 134 2.29 -0.11 15.61
CA ASP A 134 2.29 -1.49 16.06
C ASP A 134 2.73 -2.44 14.95
N LEU A 135 3.57 -3.39 15.35
CA LEU A 135 4.03 -4.49 14.51
C LEU A 135 3.60 -5.79 15.15
N ILE A 136 2.63 -6.47 14.57
CA ILE A 136 2.04 -7.68 15.14
C ILE A 136 2.13 -8.87 14.17
N ASN A 137 2.02 -10.08 14.71
CA ASN A 137 1.92 -11.33 13.97
C ASN A 137 3.03 -11.52 12.92
N GLN A 138 4.31 -11.42 13.35
CA GLN A 138 5.49 -11.60 12.50
C GLN A 138 5.67 -10.48 11.44
N SER A 139 5.20 -9.28 11.71
CA SER A 139 5.55 -8.13 10.86
C SER A 139 7.01 -7.75 11.03
N HIS A 140 7.66 -7.41 9.92
CA HIS A 140 9.03 -6.94 9.90
C HIS A 140 9.11 -5.54 9.30
N VAL A 141 9.95 -4.69 9.91
CA VAL A 141 10.22 -3.35 9.39
C VAL A 141 11.71 -3.20 9.18
N SER A 142 12.09 -2.77 7.99
CA SER A 142 13.46 -2.46 7.63
C SER A 142 13.60 -1.01 7.18
N PHE A 143 14.73 -0.38 7.49
CA PHE A 143 15.05 0.99 7.11
C PHE A 143 16.33 1.01 6.29
N VAL A 144 16.29 1.68 5.15
CA VAL A 144 17.48 2.02 4.38
C VAL A 144 17.86 3.45 4.77
N ASN A 145 18.94 3.62 5.52
CA ASN A 145 19.59 4.84 6.02
C ASN A 145 19.02 5.45 7.32
N TYR A 146 17.73 5.74 7.45
CA TYR A 146 17.20 6.48 8.61
C TYR A 146 15.97 5.81 9.21
N GLY A 147 15.86 5.87 10.52
CA GLY A 147 14.83 5.19 11.30
C GLY A 147 13.63 6.06 11.65
N ILE A 148 13.12 5.86 12.86
CA ILE A 148 11.94 6.51 13.41
C ILE A 148 12.37 7.65 14.33
N TYR A 149 11.70 8.79 14.21
CA TYR A 149 11.72 9.88 15.18
C TYR A 149 10.37 9.96 15.90
N ALA A 150 10.39 9.82 17.22
CA ALA A 150 9.23 10.05 18.06
C ALA A 150 9.39 11.41 18.74
N SER A 151 8.48 12.34 18.45
CA SER A 151 8.39 13.62 19.12
C SER A 151 7.67 13.45 20.46
N ASN A 152 8.37 13.61 21.55
CA ASN A 152 7.73 13.78 22.85
C ASN A 152 7.05 15.14 22.87
N GLY A 153 5.72 15.17 22.90
CA GLY A 153 4.93 16.38 23.14
C GLY A 153 5.02 16.83 24.60
#